data_95fcd03c8789da48b75a18bf03dae451
#
_entry.id   95fcd03c8789da48b75a18bf03dae451
#
_cell.length_a   1.000
_cell.length_b   1.000
_cell.length_c   1.000
_cell.angle_alpha   90.00
_cell.angle_beta   90.00
_cell.angle_gamma   90.00
#
_symmetry.space_group_name_H-M   'P 1'
#
loop_
_entity.id
_entity.type
_entity.pdbx_description
1 polymer ?
#
loop_
_entity_poly.entity_id
_entity_poly.type
_entity_poly.pdbx_seq_one_letter_code
_entity_poly.pdbx_strand_id
1 'polypeptide(L)'
;MTLLEAINHGGSITPLGDRSFVTLTRNNETTTINLMQMQEVGLNPNRIQLQSGDLITVRNRDESKVFVMGEISRPYALPMRNGRLSLNEALGEGGGPNLTTANPGQIYVIRNNAQGLPVVFQLNASAPTALALADAFALRPRDVVYFDPVPLVSWNRIVSLILPTAQTLTVGRQLINP
;
A
#
# COMPACT_ATOMS: atom_id res chain seq x y z
N MET A 1 2.10 30.14 -11.59
CA MET A 1 1.10 29.49 -10.70
C MET A 1 1.79 28.38 -9.94
N THR A 2 1.56 28.27 -8.65
CA THR A 2 2.13 27.21 -7.81
C THR A 2 1.21 25.98 -7.78
N LEU A 3 1.73 24.87 -7.27
CA LEU A 3 0.95 23.63 -7.12
C LEU A 3 -0.32 23.85 -6.27
N LEU A 4 -0.20 24.52 -5.12
CA LEU A 4 -1.35 24.77 -4.26
C LEU A 4 -2.35 25.75 -4.85
N GLU A 5 -1.88 26.79 -5.56
CA GLU A 5 -2.78 27.68 -6.31
C GLU A 5 -3.58 26.93 -7.34
N ALA A 6 -2.96 26.04 -8.12
CA ALA A 6 -3.66 25.24 -9.12
C ALA A 6 -4.68 24.28 -8.48
N ILE A 7 -4.32 23.62 -7.38
CA ILE A 7 -5.23 22.77 -6.62
C ILE A 7 -6.44 23.58 -6.12
N ASN A 8 -6.20 24.79 -5.60
CA ASN A 8 -7.26 25.65 -5.09
C ASN A 8 -8.18 26.16 -6.23
N HIS A 9 -7.60 26.52 -7.37
CA HIS A 9 -8.37 26.90 -8.57
C HIS A 9 -9.22 25.73 -9.11
N GLY A 10 -8.72 24.50 -8.99
CA GLY A 10 -9.44 23.28 -9.36
C GLY A 10 -10.54 22.85 -8.40
N GLY A 11 -10.83 23.65 -7.35
CA GLY A 11 -11.88 23.34 -6.37
C GLY A 11 -11.36 22.75 -5.06
N SER A 12 -10.04 22.81 -4.82
CA SER A 12 -9.35 22.27 -3.64
C SER A 12 -9.40 20.75 -3.54
N ILE A 13 -8.65 20.20 -2.59
CA ILE A 13 -8.69 18.75 -2.30
C ILE A 13 -9.91 18.45 -1.44
N THR A 14 -10.83 17.68 -1.98
CA THR A 14 -12.03 17.22 -1.25
C THR A 14 -11.66 16.35 -0.04
N PRO A 15 -12.57 16.12 0.91
CA PRO A 15 -12.34 15.19 2.04
C PRO A 15 -11.97 13.76 1.62
N LEU A 16 -12.33 13.36 0.39
CA LEU A 16 -11.98 12.05 -0.17
C LEU A 16 -10.61 12.04 -0.87
N GLY A 17 -10.01 13.21 -1.11
CA GLY A 17 -8.70 13.30 -1.75
C GLY A 17 -7.56 13.00 -0.80
N ASP A 18 -6.55 12.32 -1.31
CA ASP A 18 -5.36 11.94 -0.54
C ASP A 18 -4.26 13.00 -0.71
N ARG A 19 -4.06 13.82 0.32
CA ARG A 19 -3.01 14.84 0.35
C ARG A 19 -1.60 14.26 0.39
N SER A 20 -1.47 13.01 0.77
CA SER A 20 -0.18 12.32 0.78
C SER A 20 0.20 11.75 -0.57
N PHE A 21 -0.73 11.75 -1.53
CA PHE A 21 -0.53 11.18 -2.85
C PHE A 21 -1.03 12.09 -3.97
N VAL A 22 -0.33 13.22 -4.13
CA VAL A 22 -0.52 14.13 -5.26
C VAL A 22 0.55 13.83 -6.30
N THR A 23 0.16 13.61 -7.56
CA THR A 23 1.13 13.41 -8.63
C THR A 23 1.19 14.63 -9.53
N LEU A 24 2.40 15.00 -9.92
CA LEU A 24 2.71 15.99 -10.94
C LEU A 24 3.35 15.27 -12.11
N THR A 25 2.68 15.27 -13.25
CA THR A 25 3.22 14.74 -14.51
C THR A 25 3.66 15.90 -15.39
N ARG A 26 4.93 15.90 -15.77
CA ARG A 26 5.59 16.87 -16.65
C ARG A 26 6.43 16.12 -17.68
N ASN A 27 6.26 16.41 -18.97
CA ASN A 27 7.03 15.77 -20.05
C ASN A 27 7.03 14.22 -19.96
N ASN A 28 5.90 13.60 -19.66
CA ASN A 28 5.72 12.15 -19.43
C ASN A 28 6.43 11.59 -18.19
N GLU A 29 7.08 12.41 -17.39
CA GLU A 29 7.64 12.01 -16.10
C GLU A 29 6.65 12.33 -14.98
N THR A 30 6.37 11.34 -14.11
CA THR A 30 5.45 11.50 -13.00
C THR A 30 6.20 11.50 -11.69
N THR A 31 6.07 12.59 -10.94
CA THR A 31 6.62 12.76 -9.60
C THR A 31 5.50 12.70 -8.58
N THR A 32 5.65 11.89 -7.54
CA THR A 32 4.71 11.85 -6.42
C THR A 32 5.13 12.85 -5.34
N ILE A 33 4.19 13.67 -4.93
CA ILE A 33 4.36 14.73 -3.93
C ILE A 33 3.48 14.40 -2.73
N ASN A 34 4.10 14.25 -1.56
CA ASN A 34 3.39 14.09 -0.30
C ASN A 34 3.31 15.45 0.41
N LEU A 35 2.16 16.13 0.27
CA LEU A 35 1.95 17.46 0.85
C LEU A 35 1.98 17.43 2.39
N MET A 36 1.55 16.31 3.01
CA MET A 36 1.57 16.17 4.46
C MET A 36 2.99 16.05 4.98
N GLN A 37 3.80 15.21 4.34
CA GLN A 37 5.21 15.05 4.71
C GLN A 37 6.01 16.33 4.48
N MET A 38 5.74 17.07 3.41
CA MET A 38 6.38 18.36 3.18
C MET A 38 6.13 19.33 4.34
N GLN A 39 4.89 19.39 4.84
CA GLN A 39 4.53 20.23 5.98
C GLN A 39 5.26 19.79 7.26
N GLU A 40 5.33 18.48 7.52
CA GLU A 40 6.01 17.92 8.70
C GLU A 40 7.52 18.29 8.74
N VAL A 41 8.18 18.27 7.58
CA VAL A 41 9.62 18.62 7.48
C VAL A 41 9.86 20.11 7.22
N GLY A 42 8.82 20.95 7.31
CA GLY A 42 8.92 22.41 7.13
C GLY A 42 9.14 22.85 5.68
N LEU A 43 8.93 21.99 4.71
CA LEU A 43 8.99 22.37 3.30
C LEU A 43 7.68 23.04 2.87
N ASN A 44 7.80 24.17 2.17
CA ASN A 44 6.64 24.91 1.68
C ASN A 44 6.21 24.43 0.29
N PRO A 45 5.02 23.78 0.16
CA PRO A 45 4.51 23.31 -1.13
C PRO A 45 4.28 24.43 -2.16
N ASN A 46 4.13 25.68 -1.73
CA ASN A 46 4.02 26.86 -2.61
C ASN A 46 5.30 27.14 -3.40
N ARG A 47 6.42 26.49 -3.08
CA ARG A 47 7.66 26.60 -3.87
C ARG A 47 7.63 25.78 -5.15
N ILE A 48 6.67 24.85 -5.29
CA ILE A 48 6.54 24.03 -6.50
C ILE A 48 5.85 24.86 -7.57
N GLN A 49 6.65 25.32 -8.53
CA GLN A 49 6.18 26.10 -9.68
C GLN A 49 5.69 25.17 -10.79
N LEU A 50 4.50 25.46 -11.30
CA LEU A 50 3.91 24.74 -12.43
C LEU A 50 4.30 25.38 -13.76
N GLN A 51 4.36 24.54 -14.79
CA GLN A 51 4.59 24.92 -16.18
C GLN A 51 3.31 24.62 -17.00
N SER A 52 3.25 25.22 -18.18
CA SER A 52 2.17 24.90 -19.12
C SER A 52 2.30 23.45 -19.57
N GLY A 53 1.19 22.70 -19.54
CA GLY A 53 1.17 21.28 -19.89
C GLY A 53 1.36 20.33 -18.68
N ASP A 54 1.61 20.84 -17.48
CA ASP A 54 1.66 20.01 -16.28
C ASP A 54 0.26 19.43 -15.98
N LEU A 55 0.24 18.13 -15.64
CA LEU A 55 -0.96 17.44 -15.16
C LEU A 55 -0.82 17.16 -13.67
N ILE A 56 -1.79 17.64 -12.89
CA ILE A 56 -1.88 17.35 -11.45
C ILE A 56 -3.02 16.36 -11.22
N THR A 57 -2.69 15.25 -10.53
CA THR A 57 -3.70 14.27 -10.13
C THR A 57 -3.66 14.08 -8.63
N VAL A 58 -4.81 14.22 -7.98
CA VAL A 58 -5.01 13.90 -6.56
C VAL A 58 -5.71 12.56 -6.48
N ARG A 59 -5.05 11.57 -5.88
CA ARG A 59 -5.62 10.23 -5.73
C ARG A 59 -6.75 10.23 -4.70
N ASN A 60 -7.71 9.32 -4.87
CA ASN A 60 -8.73 9.08 -3.85
C ASN A 60 -8.09 8.35 -2.66
N ARG A 61 -8.43 8.79 -1.44
CA ARG A 61 -7.97 8.16 -0.19
C ARG A 61 -8.37 6.69 -0.08
N ASP A 62 -9.49 6.29 -0.70
CA ASP A 62 -9.93 4.90 -0.72
C ASP A 62 -9.00 3.96 -1.49
N GLU A 63 -8.14 4.49 -2.34
CA GLU A 63 -7.10 3.72 -3.04
C GLU A 63 -5.86 3.47 -2.16
N SER A 64 -5.68 4.25 -1.10
CA SER A 64 -4.56 4.17 -0.17
C SER A 64 -4.92 3.33 1.05
N LYS A 65 -5.25 2.04 0.82
CA LYS A 65 -5.59 1.06 1.86
C LYS A 65 -4.61 -0.10 1.88
N VAL A 66 -4.43 -0.66 3.07
CA VAL A 66 -3.74 -1.93 3.33
C VAL A 66 -4.78 -2.96 3.74
N PHE A 67 -4.65 -4.19 3.27
CA PHE A 67 -5.57 -5.28 3.57
C PHE A 67 -4.96 -6.19 4.62
N VAL A 68 -5.70 -6.53 5.66
CA VAL A 68 -5.28 -7.46 6.71
C VAL A 68 -6.17 -8.69 6.65
N MET A 69 -5.54 -9.85 6.49
CA MET A 69 -6.19 -11.12 6.21
C MET A 69 -5.53 -12.28 6.96
N GLY A 70 -6.12 -13.46 6.88
CA GLY A 70 -5.62 -14.71 7.48
C GLY A 70 -6.27 -15.01 8.82
N GLU A 71 -5.51 -15.56 9.76
CA GLU A 71 -5.99 -15.93 11.09
C GLU A 71 -6.18 -14.72 12.00
N ILE A 72 -7.19 -13.96 11.69
CA ILE A 72 -7.71 -12.80 12.44
C ILE A 72 -9.21 -12.97 12.63
N SER A 73 -9.79 -12.25 13.58
CA SER A 73 -11.22 -12.35 13.89
C SER A 73 -12.11 -12.08 12.67
N ARG A 74 -11.72 -11.14 11.83
CA ARG A 74 -12.34 -10.86 10.51
C ARG A 74 -11.35 -10.10 9.61
N PRO A 75 -11.32 -10.38 8.29
CA PRO A 75 -10.56 -9.57 7.35
C PRO A 75 -11.03 -8.11 7.35
N TYR A 76 -10.09 -7.17 7.25
CA TYR A 76 -10.40 -5.75 7.20
C TYR A 76 -9.42 -5.00 6.31
N ALA A 77 -9.80 -3.78 5.94
CA ALA A 77 -8.94 -2.86 5.19
C ALA A 77 -8.69 -1.61 6.04
N LEU A 78 -7.42 -1.24 6.18
CA LEU A 78 -6.99 -0.05 6.90
C LEU A 78 -6.65 1.06 5.92
N PRO A 79 -7.27 2.24 6.02
CA PRO A 79 -6.83 3.41 5.28
C PRO A 79 -5.48 3.90 5.85
N MET A 80 -4.58 4.27 4.96
CA MET A 80 -3.32 4.88 5.37
C MET A 80 -3.56 6.30 5.86
N ARG A 81 -3.11 6.62 7.06
CA ARG A 81 -3.21 7.98 7.63
C ARG A 81 -2.07 8.83 7.09
N ASN A 82 -2.41 9.89 6.36
CA ASN A 82 -1.43 10.80 5.76
C ASN A 82 -0.34 10.07 4.91
N GLY A 83 -0.75 8.97 4.24
CA GLY A 83 0.16 8.17 3.43
C GLY A 83 1.16 7.32 4.22
N ARG A 84 0.96 7.19 5.53
CA ARG A 84 1.79 6.39 6.43
C ARG A 84 0.96 5.35 7.14
N LEU A 85 1.51 4.18 7.24
CA LEU A 85 1.03 3.08 8.08
C LEU A 85 2.21 2.13 8.30
N SER A 86 2.61 1.92 9.53
CA SER A 86 3.60 0.89 9.86
C SER A 86 2.94 -0.48 9.96
N LEU A 87 3.73 -1.53 9.83
CA LEU A 87 3.23 -2.89 10.06
C LEU A 87 2.75 -3.04 11.51
N ASN A 88 3.44 -2.43 12.48
CA ASN A 88 3.02 -2.47 13.89
C ASN A 88 1.65 -1.82 14.12
N GLU A 89 1.38 -0.65 13.50
CA GLU A 89 0.06 -0.02 13.55
C GLU A 89 -1.02 -0.91 12.92
N ALA A 90 -0.72 -1.53 11.78
CA ALA A 90 -1.66 -2.45 11.13
C ALA A 90 -1.95 -3.69 11.98
N LEU A 91 -0.96 -4.22 12.70
CA LEU A 91 -1.13 -5.34 13.63
C LEU A 91 -2.01 -4.95 14.83
N GLY A 92 -1.86 -3.73 15.34
CA GLY A 92 -2.57 -3.24 16.53
C GLY A 92 -4.02 -2.80 16.25
N GLU A 93 -4.26 -2.05 15.18
CA GLU A 93 -5.60 -1.47 14.88
C GLU A 93 -6.68 -2.52 14.60
N GLY A 94 -6.31 -3.68 14.10
CA GLY A 94 -7.25 -4.75 13.80
C GLY A 94 -7.51 -5.73 14.93
N GLY A 95 -7.01 -5.46 16.13
CA GLY A 95 -7.13 -6.38 17.26
C GLY A 95 -6.11 -7.51 17.26
N GLY A 96 -5.11 -7.44 16.36
CA GLY A 96 -4.03 -8.42 16.27
C GLY A 96 -4.46 -9.79 15.72
N PRO A 97 -3.52 -10.74 15.72
CA PRO A 97 -3.81 -12.12 15.34
C PRO A 97 -4.70 -12.81 16.38
N ASN A 98 -5.45 -13.80 15.95
CA ASN A 98 -6.14 -14.68 16.89
C ASN A 98 -5.11 -15.48 17.67
N LEU A 99 -4.92 -15.13 18.94
CA LEU A 99 -3.88 -15.73 19.81
C LEU A 99 -4.03 -17.24 20.02
N THR A 100 -5.21 -17.81 19.70
CA THR A 100 -5.51 -19.24 19.86
C THR A 100 -5.13 -20.04 18.61
N THR A 101 -5.19 -19.44 17.41
CA THR A 101 -5.04 -20.16 16.15
C THR A 101 -3.95 -19.62 15.24
N ALA A 102 -3.56 -18.36 15.40
CA ALA A 102 -2.49 -17.76 14.62
C ALA A 102 -1.11 -18.12 15.14
N ASN A 103 -0.19 -18.40 14.25
CA ASN A 103 1.21 -18.55 14.58
C ASN A 103 1.89 -17.16 14.59
N PRO A 104 2.27 -16.61 15.74
CA PRO A 104 2.89 -15.29 15.82
C PRO A 104 4.24 -15.22 15.09
N GLY A 105 4.87 -16.37 14.82
CA GLY A 105 6.12 -16.45 14.06
C GLY A 105 5.97 -16.23 12.56
N GLN A 106 4.72 -16.11 12.03
CA GLN A 106 4.48 -16.13 10.58
C GLN A 106 3.50 -15.05 10.16
N ILE A 107 4.02 -13.82 10.11
CA ILE A 107 3.31 -12.67 9.54
C ILE A 107 3.96 -12.33 8.20
N TYR A 108 3.18 -12.26 7.16
CA TYR A 108 3.65 -11.97 5.82
C TYR A 108 3.12 -10.62 5.34
N VAL A 109 3.96 -9.83 4.66
CA VAL A 109 3.53 -8.66 3.90
C VAL A 109 3.77 -8.96 2.43
N ILE A 110 2.69 -8.98 1.66
CA ILE A 110 2.69 -9.25 0.23
C ILE A 110 2.52 -7.91 -0.49
N ARG A 111 3.47 -7.58 -1.34
CA ARG A 111 3.54 -6.32 -2.07
C ARG A 111 3.81 -6.58 -3.54
N ASN A 112 3.07 -5.97 -4.44
CA ASN A 112 3.41 -6.02 -5.85
C ASN A 112 4.54 -5.04 -6.16
N ASN A 113 5.57 -5.53 -6.87
CA ASN A 113 6.65 -4.68 -7.39
C ASN A 113 6.19 -3.87 -8.62
N ALA A 114 7.07 -3.06 -9.18
CA ALA A 114 6.77 -2.23 -10.36
C ALA A 114 6.38 -3.05 -11.60
N GLN A 115 6.79 -4.32 -11.68
CA GLN A 115 6.45 -5.26 -12.75
C GLN A 115 5.16 -6.03 -12.49
N GLY A 116 4.47 -5.76 -11.38
CA GLY A 116 3.25 -6.46 -10.97
C GLY A 116 3.49 -7.83 -10.32
N LEU A 117 4.75 -8.20 -10.08
CA LEU A 117 5.10 -9.46 -9.43
C LEU A 117 5.04 -9.32 -7.90
N PRO A 118 4.51 -10.31 -7.18
CA PRO A 118 4.44 -10.27 -5.72
C PRO A 118 5.84 -10.44 -5.11
N VAL A 119 6.17 -9.57 -4.18
CA VAL A 119 7.31 -9.66 -3.27
C VAL A 119 6.75 -9.91 -1.88
N VAL A 120 7.35 -10.83 -1.15
CA VAL A 120 6.87 -11.25 0.16
C VAL A 120 7.94 -10.98 1.20
N PHE A 121 7.53 -10.29 2.24
CA PHE A 121 8.33 -10.04 3.43
C PHE A 121 7.74 -10.89 4.55
N GLN A 122 8.58 -11.57 5.29
CA GLN A 122 8.19 -12.34 6.47
C GLN A 122 8.68 -11.66 7.73
N LEU A 123 7.80 -11.49 8.69
CA LEU A 123 8.12 -11.10 10.07
C LEU A 123 7.90 -12.28 11.00
N ASN A 124 8.94 -12.65 11.75
CA ASN A 124 8.80 -13.56 12.89
C ASN A 124 8.52 -12.75 14.15
N ALA A 125 7.24 -12.65 14.52
CA ALA A 125 6.80 -11.86 15.68
C ALA A 125 6.89 -12.64 17.02
N SER A 126 7.56 -13.80 17.05
CA SER A 126 7.80 -14.54 18.31
C SER A 126 8.80 -13.84 19.23
N ALA A 127 9.63 -12.94 18.69
CA ALA A 127 10.61 -12.18 19.47
C ALA A 127 10.08 -10.78 19.80
N PRO A 128 10.27 -10.26 21.03
CA PRO A 128 9.85 -8.89 21.38
C PRO A 128 10.45 -7.81 20.49
N THR A 129 11.66 -8.02 19.97
CA THR A 129 12.33 -7.10 19.02
C THR A 129 11.63 -7.00 17.66
N ALA A 130 10.78 -7.98 17.32
CA ALA A 130 10.03 -7.97 16.09
C ALA A 130 9.03 -6.80 16.02
N LEU A 131 8.49 -6.34 17.14
CA LEU A 131 7.60 -5.17 17.17
C LEU A 131 8.33 -3.89 16.77
N ALA A 132 9.59 -3.73 17.15
CA ALA A 132 10.41 -2.60 16.72
C ALA A 132 10.70 -2.66 15.21
N LEU A 133 10.95 -3.87 14.67
CA LEU A 133 11.10 -4.06 13.23
C LEU A 133 9.78 -3.80 12.48
N ALA A 134 8.65 -4.22 13.04
CA ALA A 134 7.33 -3.95 12.47
C ALA A 134 7.01 -2.45 12.47
N ASP A 135 7.43 -1.72 13.48
CA ASP A 135 7.24 -0.26 13.54
C ASP A 135 8.08 0.47 12.48
N ALA A 136 9.32 0.02 12.27
CA ALA A 136 10.19 0.54 11.22
C ALA A 136 9.77 0.12 9.80
N PHE A 137 8.91 -0.90 9.66
CA PHE A 137 8.46 -1.37 8.34
C PHE A 137 7.26 -0.56 7.85
N ALA A 138 7.52 0.35 6.89
CA ALA A 138 6.50 1.15 6.24
C ALA A 138 5.70 0.31 5.23
N LEU A 139 4.40 0.19 5.46
CA LEU A 139 3.47 -0.40 4.50
C LEU A 139 3.23 0.57 3.33
N ARG A 140 2.82 0.01 2.20
CA ARG A 140 2.45 0.76 0.99
C ARG A 140 0.98 0.54 0.63
N PRO A 141 0.36 1.45 -0.11
CA PRO A 141 -0.99 1.23 -0.61
C PRO A 141 -1.11 -0.12 -1.32
N ARG A 142 -2.18 -0.86 -1.01
CA ARG A 142 -2.50 -2.19 -1.55
C ARG A 142 -1.61 -3.33 -1.05
N ASP A 143 -0.74 -3.12 -0.06
CA ASP A 143 -0.10 -4.24 0.64
C ASP A 143 -1.15 -5.13 1.29
N VAL A 144 -0.86 -6.43 1.33
CA VAL A 144 -1.64 -7.41 2.06
C VAL A 144 -0.81 -7.92 3.23
N VAL A 145 -1.28 -7.68 4.45
CA VAL A 145 -0.73 -8.28 5.67
C VAL A 145 -1.48 -9.56 5.95
N TYR A 146 -0.79 -10.68 5.96
CA TYR A 146 -1.38 -12.01 6.10
C TYR A 146 -0.83 -12.73 7.32
N PHE A 147 -1.74 -13.23 8.15
CA PHE A 147 -1.43 -14.07 9.32
C PHE A 147 -1.63 -15.53 8.96
N ASP A 148 -0.58 -16.34 9.05
CA ASP A 148 -0.68 -17.76 8.73
C ASP A 148 -0.92 -18.60 9.99
N PRO A 149 -1.89 -19.51 9.98
CA PRO A 149 -2.11 -20.45 11.08
C PRO A 149 -1.11 -21.61 11.10
N VAL A 150 -0.48 -21.94 9.97
CA VAL A 150 0.27 -23.20 9.81
C VAL A 150 1.65 -22.97 9.17
N PRO A 151 2.71 -23.69 9.60
CA PRO A 151 4.02 -23.60 8.98
C PRO A 151 3.99 -23.88 7.48
N LEU A 152 4.66 -23.06 6.72
CA LEU A 152 5.16 -23.07 5.33
C LEU A 152 4.58 -24.05 4.25
N VAL A 153 3.86 -25.10 4.62
CA VAL A 153 3.22 -26.03 3.67
C VAL A 153 2.10 -25.34 2.87
N SER A 154 1.60 -24.24 3.39
CA SER A 154 0.48 -23.46 2.81
C SER A 154 0.90 -22.39 1.80
N TRP A 155 2.20 -22.18 1.57
CA TRP A 155 2.69 -21.10 0.69
C TRP A 155 2.09 -21.16 -0.73
N ASN A 156 2.07 -22.34 -1.33
CA ASN A 156 1.46 -22.54 -2.64
C ASN A 156 -0.04 -22.20 -2.66
N ARG A 157 -0.72 -22.36 -1.52
CA ARG A 157 -2.15 -22.03 -1.38
C ARG A 157 -2.37 -20.53 -1.30
N ILE A 158 -1.50 -19.79 -0.60
CA ILE A 158 -1.58 -18.32 -0.50
C ILE A 158 -1.35 -17.69 -1.87
N VAL A 159 -0.31 -18.13 -2.57
CA VAL A 159 0.00 -17.65 -3.92
C VAL A 159 -1.14 -17.94 -4.91
N SER A 160 -1.76 -19.12 -4.84
CA SER A 160 -2.89 -19.47 -5.69
C SER A 160 -4.17 -18.70 -5.38
N LEU A 161 -4.37 -18.23 -4.15
CA LEU A 161 -5.51 -17.41 -3.77
C LEU A 161 -5.37 -15.94 -4.21
N ILE A 162 -4.12 -15.46 -4.30
CA ILE A 162 -3.81 -14.06 -4.65
C ILE A 162 -3.55 -13.89 -6.16
N LEU A 163 -3.20 -14.96 -6.86
CA LEU A 163 -2.89 -14.99 -8.29
C LEU A 163 -3.88 -15.83 -9.12
N PRO A 164 -5.20 -15.63 -9.08
CA PRO A 164 -6.11 -16.36 -9.98
C PRO A 164 -5.92 -15.94 -11.45
N THR A 165 -5.22 -14.84 -11.73
CA THR A 165 -5.09 -14.24 -13.08
C THR A 165 -3.83 -14.64 -13.85
N ALA A 166 -2.83 -15.26 -13.22
CA ALA A 166 -1.61 -15.66 -13.95
C ALA A 166 -1.82 -16.88 -14.87
N GLN A 167 -2.82 -17.74 -14.58
CA GLN A 167 -3.12 -18.92 -15.40
C GLN A 167 -4.00 -18.62 -16.61
N THR A 168 -4.79 -17.56 -16.59
CA THR A 168 -5.65 -17.18 -17.72
C THR A 168 -4.88 -16.53 -18.88
N LEU A 169 -3.72 -15.97 -18.63
CA LEU A 169 -2.87 -15.37 -19.68
C LEU A 169 -2.13 -16.43 -20.52
N THR A 170 -1.93 -17.62 -20.01
CA THR A 170 -1.28 -18.72 -20.76
C THR A 170 -2.25 -19.42 -21.70
N VAL A 171 -3.54 -19.49 -21.34
CA VAL A 171 -4.58 -20.15 -22.20
C VAL A 171 -4.94 -19.26 -23.40
N GLY A 172 -4.92 -17.92 -23.22
CA GLY A 172 -5.19 -16.99 -24.34
C GLY A 172 -4.13 -16.96 -25.43
N ARG A 173 -2.91 -17.43 -25.17
CA ARG A 173 -1.82 -17.44 -26.14
C ARG A 173 -1.81 -18.68 -27.05
N GLN A 174 -2.51 -19.73 -26.68
CA GLN A 174 -2.65 -20.95 -27.50
C GLN A 174 -3.81 -20.90 -28.51
N LEU A 175 -4.70 -19.89 -28.41
CA LEU A 175 -5.86 -19.78 -29.30
C LEU A 175 -5.67 -18.79 -30.47
N ILE A 176 -4.47 -18.21 -30.65
CA ILE A 176 -4.20 -17.21 -31.70
C ILE A 176 -3.09 -17.67 -32.69
N ASN A 177 -2.84 -18.96 -32.81
CA ASN A 177 -2.02 -19.47 -33.94
C ASN A 177 -2.80 -20.56 -34.69
N PRO A 178 -3.17 -20.27 -35.96
CA PRO A 178 -3.72 -21.28 -36.86
C PRO A 178 -2.65 -22.26 -37.32
#